data_9a110aa705862d87c579ae29b801d808
#
_entry.id   9a110aa705862d87c579ae29b801d808
#
_cell.length_a   1.000
_cell.length_b   1.000
_cell.length_c   1.000
_cell.angle_alpha   90.00
_cell.angle_beta   90.00
_cell.angle_gamma   90.00
#
_symmetry.space_group_name_H-M   'P 1'
#
loop_
_entity.id
_entity.type
_entity.pdbx_description
1 polymer ?
#
loop_
_entity_poly.entity_id
_entity_poly.type
_entity_poly.pdbx_seq_one_letter_code
_entity_poly.pdbx_strand_id
1 'polypeptide(L)'
;MLRFVIFLAVLNSVVVNSFAFDNDLEYSLQRKKNGQPVVSDRWMVSAANPYAVKAGAKILAKGGTAADAMVAVQSVLGLVEPQSSGIGGGAFLIWYDAASGQITTLDGRETASRHVTPVSY
;
A
#
# COMPACT_ATOMS: atom_id res chain seq x y z
N MET A 1 -14.65 28.26 26.31
CA MET A 1 -14.96 28.37 24.87
C MET A 1 -13.81 27.94 23.97
N LEU A 2 -12.56 28.33 24.20
CA LEU A 2 -11.41 28.00 23.31
C LEU A 2 -11.13 26.50 23.15
N ARG A 3 -11.24 25.68 24.20
CA ARG A 3 -11.03 24.23 24.13
C ARG A 3 -12.08 23.48 23.31
N PHE A 4 -13.31 23.97 23.25
CA PHE A 4 -14.38 23.36 22.46
C PHE A 4 -14.22 23.63 20.96
N VAL A 5 -13.73 24.81 20.60
CA VAL A 5 -13.47 25.19 19.20
C VAL A 5 -12.31 24.36 18.63
N ILE A 6 -11.25 24.10 19.42
CA ILE A 6 -10.12 23.26 18.98
C ILE A 6 -10.58 21.82 18.74
N PHE A 7 -11.42 21.27 19.60
CA PHE A 7 -11.95 19.91 19.45
C PHE A 7 -12.82 19.77 18.20
N LEU A 8 -13.65 20.77 17.90
CA LEU A 8 -14.49 20.78 16.70
C LEU A 8 -13.67 20.91 15.41
N ALA A 9 -12.60 21.71 15.43
CA ALA A 9 -11.69 21.88 14.30
C ALA A 9 -10.90 20.59 13.99
N VAL A 10 -10.45 19.88 15.01
CA VAL A 10 -9.75 18.59 14.84
C VAL A 10 -10.72 17.51 14.30
N LEU A 11 -11.96 17.47 14.80
CA LEU A 11 -12.97 16.53 14.34
C LEU A 11 -13.32 16.76 12.85
N ASN A 12 -13.49 18.03 12.43
CA ASN A 12 -13.73 18.37 11.03
C ASN A 12 -12.56 18.01 10.12
N SER A 13 -11.32 18.22 10.55
CA SER A 13 -10.15 17.90 9.71
C SER A 13 -9.98 16.39 9.48
N VAL A 14 -10.32 15.57 10.46
CA VAL A 14 -10.28 14.10 10.33
C VAL A 14 -11.38 13.60 9.39
N VAL A 15 -12.59 14.14 9.48
CA VAL A 15 -13.71 13.76 8.61
C VAL A 15 -13.46 14.17 7.16
N VAL A 16 -12.99 15.39 6.90
CA VAL A 16 -12.70 15.88 5.54
C VAL A 16 -11.62 15.05 4.86
N ASN A 17 -10.56 14.65 5.57
CA ASN A 17 -9.52 13.78 5.02
C ASN A 17 -10.04 12.38 4.65
N SER A 18 -11.01 11.85 5.40
CA SER A 18 -11.59 10.53 5.09
C SER A 18 -12.44 10.56 3.82
N PHE A 19 -13.25 11.60 3.63
CA PHE A 19 -14.08 11.75 2.42
C PHE A 19 -13.25 12.01 1.15
N ALA A 20 -12.23 12.86 1.23
CA ALA A 20 -11.34 13.14 0.09
C ALA A 20 -10.66 11.85 -0.40
N PHE A 21 -10.21 11.01 0.53
CA PHE A 21 -9.52 9.77 0.22
C PHE A 21 -10.42 8.72 -0.48
N ASP A 22 -11.67 8.58 -0.04
CA ASP A 22 -12.63 7.65 -0.66
C ASP A 22 -13.00 8.11 -2.08
N ASN A 23 -13.10 9.42 -2.33
CA ASN A 23 -13.31 9.99 -3.65
C ASN A 23 -12.15 9.70 -4.62
N ASP A 24 -10.90 9.80 -4.16
CA ASP A 24 -9.71 9.52 -4.98
C ASP A 24 -9.65 8.04 -5.40
N LEU A 25 -10.01 7.12 -4.51
CA LEU A 25 -10.08 5.70 -4.82
C LEU A 25 -11.18 5.41 -5.85
N GLU A 26 -12.37 5.96 -5.66
CA GLU A 26 -13.50 5.77 -6.57
C GLU A 26 -13.19 6.35 -7.97
N TYR A 27 -12.61 7.54 -8.03
CA TYR A 27 -12.11 8.13 -9.27
C TYR A 27 -11.12 7.20 -9.99
N SER A 28 -10.17 6.63 -9.27
CA SER A 28 -9.17 5.71 -9.83
C SER A 28 -9.80 4.42 -10.37
N LEU A 29 -10.76 3.85 -9.65
CA LEU A 29 -11.50 2.67 -10.08
C LEU A 29 -12.35 2.95 -11.33
N GLN A 30 -12.97 4.11 -11.42
CA GLN A 30 -13.75 4.51 -12.58
C GLN A 30 -12.86 4.70 -13.82
N ARG A 31 -11.68 5.33 -13.70
CA ARG A 31 -10.73 5.44 -14.80
C ARG A 31 -10.25 4.07 -15.27
N LYS A 32 -9.92 3.16 -14.35
CA LYS A 32 -9.56 1.78 -14.68
C LYS A 32 -10.67 1.08 -15.46
N LYS A 33 -11.93 1.21 -15.03
CA LYS A 33 -13.09 0.62 -15.70
C LYS A 33 -13.26 1.14 -17.14
N ASN A 34 -12.91 2.40 -17.37
CA ASN A 34 -13.00 3.03 -18.69
C ASN A 34 -11.74 2.80 -19.56
N GLY A 35 -10.79 1.95 -19.11
CA GLY A 35 -9.51 1.72 -19.82
C GLY A 35 -8.59 2.94 -19.85
N GLN A 36 -8.79 3.91 -18.96
CA GLN A 36 -7.99 5.13 -18.89
C GLN A 36 -6.89 5.01 -17.84
N PRO A 37 -5.68 5.54 -18.09
CA PRO A 37 -4.61 5.53 -17.10
C PRO A 37 -4.98 6.41 -15.90
N VAL A 38 -4.64 5.94 -14.70
CA VAL A 38 -4.63 6.76 -13.48
C VAL A 38 -3.31 7.50 -13.44
N VAL A 39 -3.33 8.80 -13.18
CA VAL A 39 -2.16 9.67 -13.15
C VAL A 39 -2.14 10.43 -11.83
N SER A 40 -0.97 10.58 -11.25
CA SER A 40 -0.73 11.37 -10.05
C SER A 40 0.60 12.10 -10.17
N ASP A 41 0.68 13.31 -9.64
CA ASP A 41 1.83 14.21 -9.65
C ASP A 41 2.67 14.15 -8.36
N ARG A 42 2.24 13.41 -7.34
CA ARG A 42 2.94 13.30 -6.06
C ARG A 42 3.36 11.88 -5.72
N TRP A 43 2.42 10.97 -5.62
CA TRP A 43 2.66 9.56 -5.29
C TRP A 43 1.53 8.68 -5.80
N MET A 44 1.80 7.41 -5.96
CA MET A 44 0.80 6.44 -6.39
C MET A 44 1.00 5.12 -5.65
N VAL A 45 -0.12 4.43 -5.39
CA VAL A 45 -0.15 3.05 -4.89
C VAL A 45 -0.98 2.20 -5.82
N SER A 46 -0.45 1.03 -6.18
CA SER A 46 -1.18 0.01 -6.93
C SER A 46 -1.02 -1.33 -6.23
N ALA A 47 -2.12 -2.05 -6.08
CA ALA A 47 -2.14 -3.40 -5.50
C ALA A 47 -3.33 -4.20 -6.05
N ALA A 48 -3.34 -5.50 -5.82
CA ALA A 48 -4.38 -6.41 -6.31
C ALA A 48 -5.76 -6.11 -5.69
N ASN A 49 -5.80 -5.52 -4.48
CA ASN A 49 -7.04 -5.30 -3.75
C ASN A 49 -7.20 -3.83 -3.33
N PRO A 50 -8.40 -3.23 -3.49
CA PRO A 50 -8.65 -1.82 -3.13
C PRO A 50 -8.40 -1.49 -1.65
N TYR A 51 -8.64 -2.42 -0.72
CA TYR A 51 -8.35 -2.22 0.70
C TYR A 51 -6.86 -2.06 0.96
N ALA A 52 -6.03 -2.83 0.26
CA ALA A 52 -4.58 -2.71 0.34
C ALA A 52 -4.09 -1.38 -0.26
N VAL A 53 -4.62 -0.95 -1.41
CA VAL A 53 -4.36 0.38 -1.99
C VAL A 53 -4.70 1.47 -0.98
N LYS A 54 -5.87 1.40 -0.36
CA LYS A 54 -6.33 2.36 0.65
C LYS A 54 -5.38 2.43 1.86
N ALA A 55 -4.86 1.29 2.32
CA ALA A 55 -3.91 1.23 3.42
C ALA A 55 -2.59 1.93 3.08
N GLY A 56 -1.98 1.60 1.94
CA GLY A 56 -0.72 2.23 1.49
C GLY A 56 -0.87 3.72 1.25
N ALA A 57 -1.94 4.13 0.57
CA ALA A 57 -2.20 5.53 0.29
C ALA A 57 -2.40 6.37 1.56
N LYS A 58 -3.04 5.82 2.61
CA LYS A 58 -3.14 6.49 3.92
C LYS A 58 -1.78 6.75 4.57
N ILE A 59 -0.83 5.84 4.38
CA ILE A 59 0.54 6.02 4.89
C ILE A 59 1.24 7.15 4.14
N LEU A 60 1.19 7.15 2.81
CA LEU A 60 1.80 8.22 1.99
C LEU A 60 1.17 9.58 2.24
N ALA A 61 -0.15 9.66 2.40
CA ALA A 61 -0.85 10.89 2.73
C ALA A 61 -0.45 11.50 4.08
N LYS A 62 0.05 10.66 5.02
CA LYS A 62 0.58 11.09 6.32
C LYS A 62 2.08 11.44 6.27
N GLY A 63 2.71 11.40 5.10
CA GLY A 63 4.13 11.66 4.93
C GLY A 63 5.03 10.44 5.16
N GLY A 64 4.47 9.23 5.20
CA GLY A 64 5.24 7.99 5.24
C GLY A 64 5.98 7.73 3.93
N THR A 65 7.01 6.89 3.98
CA THR A 65 7.82 6.49 2.83
C THR A 65 7.13 5.42 1.99
N ALA A 66 7.66 5.16 0.79
CA ALA A 66 7.20 4.04 -0.04
C ALA A 66 7.39 2.68 0.66
N ALA A 67 8.44 2.52 1.48
CA ALA A 67 8.67 1.33 2.29
C ALA A 67 7.57 1.15 3.36
N ASP A 68 7.20 2.22 4.06
CA ASP A 68 6.10 2.17 5.05
C ASP A 68 4.77 1.82 4.39
N ALA A 69 4.51 2.39 3.20
CA ALA A 69 3.32 2.08 2.43
C ALA A 69 3.30 0.61 1.96
N MET A 70 4.45 0.07 1.52
CA MET A 70 4.59 -1.33 1.13
C MET A 70 4.25 -2.27 2.30
N VAL A 71 4.73 -2.00 3.51
CA VAL A 71 4.40 -2.79 4.71
C VAL A 71 2.90 -2.78 4.98
N ALA A 72 2.26 -1.62 4.90
CA ALA A 72 0.81 -1.51 5.10
C ALA A 72 0.02 -2.27 4.02
N VAL A 73 0.41 -2.14 2.75
CA VAL A 73 -0.20 -2.88 1.61
C VAL A 73 -0.07 -4.38 1.81
N GLN A 74 1.14 -4.87 2.12
CA GLN A 74 1.42 -6.30 2.30
C GLN A 74 0.64 -6.90 3.48
N SER A 75 0.54 -6.16 4.58
CA SER A 75 -0.23 -6.61 5.75
C SER A 75 -1.71 -6.79 5.44
N VAL A 76 -2.29 -5.88 4.66
CA VAL A 76 -3.70 -5.98 4.25
C VAL A 76 -3.89 -7.07 3.19
N LEU A 77 -2.96 -7.21 2.22
CA LEU A 77 -3.03 -8.28 1.21
C LEU A 77 -3.01 -9.66 1.86
N GLY A 78 -2.20 -9.88 2.90
CA GLY A 78 -2.19 -11.14 3.64
C GLY A 78 -3.54 -11.51 4.28
N LEU A 79 -4.41 -10.53 4.50
CA LEU A 79 -5.77 -10.73 5.02
C LEU A 79 -6.82 -10.89 3.90
N VAL A 80 -6.75 -10.08 2.86
CA VAL A 80 -7.80 -9.99 1.82
C VAL A 80 -7.49 -10.80 0.56
N GLU A 81 -6.24 -11.24 0.40
CA GLU A 81 -5.73 -12.05 -0.72
C GLU A 81 -4.83 -13.19 -0.18
N PRO A 82 -5.31 -14.00 0.82
CA PRO A 82 -4.46 -14.98 1.50
C PRO A 82 -3.94 -16.10 0.57
N GLN A 83 -4.61 -16.34 -0.55
CA GLN A 83 -4.21 -17.33 -1.55
C GLN A 83 -2.95 -16.91 -2.35
N SER A 84 -2.61 -15.63 -2.38
CA SER A 84 -1.51 -15.08 -3.18
C SER A 84 -0.55 -14.19 -2.40
N SER A 85 -0.84 -13.93 -1.13
CA SER A 85 -0.04 -13.02 -0.31
C SER A 85 0.03 -13.46 1.14
N GLY A 86 1.23 -13.43 1.72
CA GLY A 86 1.44 -13.80 3.12
C GLY A 86 2.83 -13.42 3.62
N ILE A 87 3.00 -13.35 4.94
CA ILE A 87 4.26 -12.96 5.58
C ILE A 87 5.32 -14.07 5.47
N GLY A 88 4.88 -15.33 5.35
CA GLY A 88 5.78 -16.50 5.27
C GLY A 88 6.23 -16.88 3.86
N GLY A 89 5.81 -16.15 2.83
CA GLY A 89 6.20 -16.41 1.45
C GLY A 89 7.47 -15.68 1.02
N GLY A 90 7.89 -15.89 -0.24
CA GLY A 90 8.97 -15.15 -0.86
C GLY A 90 8.48 -13.89 -1.58
N ALA A 91 9.43 -13.02 -1.91
CA ALA A 91 9.15 -11.80 -2.66
C ALA A 91 10.37 -11.34 -3.46
N PHE A 92 10.12 -10.53 -4.49
CA PHE A 92 11.15 -9.77 -5.19
C PHE A 92 10.89 -8.29 -4.97
N LEU A 93 11.96 -7.51 -4.78
CA LEU A 93 11.88 -6.07 -4.63
C LEU A 93 12.78 -5.39 -5.67
N ILE A 94 12.27 -4.35 -6.30
CA ILE A 94 13.04 -3.37 -7.04
C ILE A 94 12.83 -2.02 -6.34
N TRP A 95 13.91 -1.43 -5.89
CA TRP A 95 13.92 -0.14 -5.20
C TRP A 95 14.67 0.88 -6.02
N TYR A 96 14.02 2.00 -6.35
CA TYR A 96 14.63 3.16 -6.96
C TYR A 96 14.77 4.28 -5.92
N ASP A 97 15.99 4.72 -5.69
CA ASP A 97 16.27 5.88 -4.85
C ASP A 97 16.45 7.13 -5.72
N ALA A 98 15.50 8.04 -5.66
CA ALA A 98 15.51 9.27 -6.44
C ALA A 98 16.63 10.24 -6.05
N ALA A 99 17.15 10.18 -4.82
CA ALA A 99 18.22 11.06 -4.37
C ALA A 99 19.58 10.69 -4.98
N SER A 100 19.86 9.39 -5.10
CA SER A 100 21.11 8.87 -5.69
C SER A 100 20.96 8.44 -7.15
N GLY A 101 19.73 8.28 -7.64
CA GLY A 101 19.42 7.71 -8.95
C GLY A 101 19.70 6.20 -9.05
N GLN A 102 19.96 5.53 -7.95
CA GLN A 102 20.33 4.12 -7.91
C GLN A 102 19.10 3.20 -7.90
N ILE A 103 19.26 2.06 -8.56
CA ILE A 103 18.31 0.95 -8.48
C ILE A 103 18.97 -0.18 -7.71
N THR A 104 18.26 -0.69 -6.69
CA THR A 104 18.66 -1.85 -5.89
C THR A 104 17.60 -2.93 -6.03
N THR A 105 18.01 -4.18 -6.07
CA THR A 105 17.13 -5.34 -6.14
C THR A 105 17.34 -6.26 -4.95
N LEU A 106 16.28 -6.89 -4.49
CA LEU A 106 16.32 -7.95 -3.49
C LEU A 106 15.65 -9.19 -4.10
N ASP A 107 16.39 -10.30 -4.11
CA ASP A 107 15.86 -11.64 -4.34
C ASP A 107 15.59 -12.26 -2.97
N GLY A 108 14.33 -12.22 -2.55
CA GLY A 108 13.83 -12.83 -1.33
C GLY A 108 13.04 -14.11 -1.60
N ARG A 109 13.40 -14.86 -2.67
CA ARG A 109 12.78 -16.14 -2.99
C ARG A 109 13.00 -17.14 -1.88
N GLU A 110 11.94 -17.80 -1.46
CA GLU A 110 11.99 -18.86 -0.48
C GLU A 110 12.74 -20.09 -1.01
N THR A 111 13.42 -20.79 -0.11
CA THR A 111 14.10 -22.06 -0.42
C THR A 111 13.47 -23.18 0.38
N ALA A 112 13.47 -24.38 -0.18
CA ALA A 112 13.02 -25.57 0.54
C ALA A 112 13.90 -25.83 1.78
N SER A 113 13.28 -26.40 2.81
CA SER A 113 14.04 -26.90 3.98
C SER A 113 15.13 -27.91 3.53
N ARG A 114 16.29 -27.87 4.19
CA ARG A 114 17.40 -28.79 3.90
C ARG A 114 17.06 -30.28 4.05
N HIS A 115 16.01 -30.58 4.78
CA HIS A 115 15.56 -31.97 5.08
C HIS A 115 14.35 -32.40 4.24
N VAL A 116 13.87 -31.53 3.33
CA VAL A 116 12.77 -31.89 2.42
C VAL A 116 13.26 -32.83 1.34
N THR A 117 12.51 -33.90 1.14
CA THR A 117 12.70 -34.86 0.05
C THR A 117 11.46 -34.87 -0.85
N PRO A 118 11.53 -35.38 -2.11
CA PRO A 118 10.38 -35.48 -2.99
C PRO A 118 9.17 -36.25 -2.44
N VAL A 119 9.39 -37.07 -1.40
CA VAL A 119 8.34 -37.87 -0.74
C VAL A 119 7.86 -37.29 0.60
N SER A 120 8.24 -36.04 0.90
CA SER A 120 7.85 -35.36 2.15
C SER A 120 6.47 -34.70 2.10
N TYR A 121 5.70 -34.92 1.03
CA TYR A 121 4.34 -34.38 0.80
C TYR A 121 3.36 -35.53 0.58
#